data_8f26ec1d87e0a3739782c2bc713f712f
#
_entry.id   8f26ec1d87e0a3739782c2bc713f712f
#
_cell.length_a   1.000
_cell.length_b   1.000
_cell.length_c   1.000
_cell.angle_alpha   90.00
_cell.angle_beta   90.00
_cell.angle_gamma   90.00
#
_symmetry.space_group_name_H-M   'P 1'
#
loop_
_entity.id
_entity.type
_entity.pdbx_description
1 polymer ?
#
loop_
_entity_poly.entity_id
_entity_poly.type
_entity_poly.pdbx_seq_one_letter_code
_entity_poly.pdbx_strand_id
1 'polypeptide(L)'
;MSEHGAAVDATLDATGLMCPLPVLKARRALKPLPPGAVLEVLATDPGAAQDFEHFCSTTGCTLLEASRQPDGVLRFRLKKPG
;
A
#
# COMPACT_ATOMS: atom_id res chain seq x y z
N MET A 1 -12.60 18.87 5.11
CA MET A 1 -12.27 18.39 4.96
C MET A 1 -11.47 17.94 4.91
N SER A 2 -11.46 17.84 4.82
CA SER A 2 -10.74 17.25 4.81
C SER A 2 -9.98 17.00 4.52
N GLU A 3 -9.82 16.90 4.41
CA GLU A 3 -9.08 16.52 4.22
C GLU A 3 -8.23 16.11 4.15
N HIS A 4 -8.20 16.05 4.13
CA HIS A 4 -7.18 15.64 4.25
C HIS A 4 -6.62 14.87 3.90
N GLY A 5 -6.57 15.42 4.04
CA GLY A 5 -5.94 14.16 4.03
C GLY A 5 -5.84 13.52 2.68
N ALA A 6 -5.16 12.47 2.67
CA ALA A 6 -5.00 11.72 1.45
C ALA A 6 -6.28 10.96 1.15
N ALA A 7 -6.95 11.33 0.10
CA ALA A 7 -8.06 10.54 -0.40
C ALA A 7 -7.51 9.20 -0.85
N VAL A 8 -8.07 8.13 -0.32
CA VAL A 8 -7.70 6.77 -0.70
C VAL A 8 -8.71 6.29 -1.72
N ASP A 9 -8.23 5.87 -2.88
CA ASP A 9 -9.10 5.44 -3.97
C ASP A 9 -9.53 3.98 -3.84
N ALA A 10 -8.71 3.18 -3.17
CA ALA A 10 -9.04 1.78 -2.91
C ALA A 10 -8.31 1.31 -1.67
N THR A 11 -8.86 0.31 -0.99
CA THR A 11 -8.24 -0.29 0.18
C THR A 11 -8.13 -1.80 -0.04
N LEU A 12 -6.96 -2.34 0.27
CA LEU A 12 -6.68 -3.76 0.18
C LEU A 12 -6.39 -4.30 1.58
N ASP A 13 -7.18 -5.28 2.00
CA ASP A 13 -6.92 -5.98 3.25
C ASP A 13 -6.03 -7.18 2.96
N ALA A 14 -4.76 -7.06 3.29
CA ALA A 14 -3.78 -8.14 3.15
C ALA A 14 -3.34 -8.67 4.50
N THR A 15 -4.14 -8.43 5.56
CA THR A 15 -3.82 -8.97 6.88
C THR A 15 -3.84 -10.49 6.86
N GLY A 16 -2.96 -11.09 7.63
CA GLY A 16 -2.83 -12.54 7.68
C GLY A 16 -2.04 -13.16 6.53
N LEU A 17 -1.70 -12.37 5.52
CA LEU A 17 -0.92 -12.88 4.39
C LEU A 17 0.57 -12.70 4.67
N MET A 18 1.35 -13.69 4.22
CA MET A 18 2.80 -13.67 4.38
C MET A 18 3.47 -13.16 3.13
N CYS A 19 4.65 -12.53 3.31
CA CYS A 19 5.50 -12.10 2.21
C CYS A 19 5.71 -13.26 1.21
N PRO A 20 5.57 -13.03 -0.10
CA PRO A 20 5.39 -11.74 -0.78
C PRO A 20 3.93 -11.44 -1.17
N LEU A 21 2.95 -12.12 -0.59
CA LEU A 21 1.55 -12.02 -1.02
C LEU A 21 0.97 -10.62 -0.91
N PRO A 22 1.26 -9.83 0.15
CA PRO A 22 0.71 -8.46 0.20
C PRO A 22 1.12 -7.63 -1.02
N VAL A 23 2.37 -7.71 -1.45
CA VAL A 23 2.85 -6.96 -2.60
C VAL A 23 2.22 -7.46 -3.90
N LEU A 24 2.09 -8.78 -4.05
CA LEU A 24 1.48 -9.35 -5.25
C LEU A 24 0.02 -8.93 -5.38
N LYS A 25 -0.71 -8.91 -4.29
CA LYS A 25 -2.09 -8.46 -4.30
C LYS A 25 -2.20 -6.96 -4.55
N ALA A 26 -1.29 -6.17 -3.98
CA ALA A 26 -1.27 -4.72 -4.22
C ALA A 26 -1.01 -4.43 -5.69
N ARG A 27 -0.11 -5.17 -6.32
CA ARG A 27 0.17 -5.01 -7.74
C ARG A 27 -1.09 -5.21 -8.58
N ARG A 28 -1.87 -6.23 -8.27
CA ARG A 28 -3.14 -6.47 -8.96
C ARG A 28 -4.15 -5.38 -8.71
N ALA A 29 -4.25 -4.92 -7.47
CA ALA A 29 -5.20 -3.89 -7.10
C ALA A 29 -4.91 -2.56 -7.76
N LEU A 30 -3.63 -2.28 -8.04
CA LEU A 30 -3.23 -1.03 -8.70
C LEU A 30 -3.57 -1.01 -10.19
N LYS A 31 -3.62 -2.17 -10.84
CA LYS A 31 -3.79 -2.21 -12.30
C LYS A 31 -5.00 -1.46 -12.81
N PRO A 32 -6.21 -1.66 -12.25
CA PRO A 32 -7.39 -0.95 -12.76
C PRO A 32 -7.46 0.51 -12.33
N LEU A 33 -6.62 0.95 -11.41
CA LEU A 33 -6.70 2.31 -10.91
C LEU A 33 -6.05 3.29 -11.89
N PRO A 34 -6.59 4.52 -11.98
CA PRO A 34 -6.01 5.52 -12.86
C PRO A 34 -4.66 6.01 -12.33
N PRO A 35 -3.82 6.59 -13.21
CA PRO A 35 -2.55 7.18 -12.77
C PRO A 35 -2.78 8.20 -11.66
N GLY A 36 -1.91 8.20 -10.66
CA GLY A 36 -2.02 9.09 -9.51
C GLY A 36 -2.95 8.63 -8.42
N ALA A 37 -3.67 7.52 -8.64
CA ALA A 37 -4.55 6.98 -7.62
C ALA A 37 -3.78 6.45 -6.42
N VAL A 38 -4.42 6.46 -5.26
CA VAL A 38 -3.82 6.01 -3.99
C VAL A 38 -4.48 4.72 -3.55
N LEU A 39 -3.65 3.71 -3.32
CA LEU A 39 -4.07 2.42 -2.76
C LEU A 39 -3.60 2.33 -1.32
N GLU A 40 -4.52 2.03 -0.41
CA GLU A 40 -4.18 1.73 0.97
C GLU A 40 -4.09 0.21 1.15
N VAL A 41 -3.01 -0.26 1.75
CA VAL A 41 -2.82 -1.69 2.03
C VAL A 41 -2.65 -1.88 3.52
N LEU A 42 -3.39 -2.83 4.07
CA LEU A 42 -3.24 -3.26 5.47
C LEU A 42 -2.56 -4.62 5.47
N ALA A 43 -1.55 -4.78 6.32
CA ALA A 43 -0.80 -6.03 6.38
C ALA A 43 -0.33 -6.30 7.81
N THR A 44 -0.04 -7.56 8.10
CA THR A 44 0.45 -7.96 9.42
C THR A 44 1.83 -8.61 9.35
N ASP A 45 2.31 -8.97 8.17
CA ASP A 45 3.62 -9.58 8.04
C ASP A 45 4.72 -8.54 8.28
N PRO A 46 5.70 -8.83 9.17
CA PRO A 46 6.73 -7.84 9.48
C PRO A 46 7.65 -7.51 8.30
N GLY A 47 7.72 -8.38 7.29
CA GLY A 47 8.52 -8.11 6.09
C GLY A 47 7.84 -7.21 5.08
N ALA A 48 6.57 -6.86 5.30
CA ALA A 48 5.80 -6.10 4.31
C ALA A 48 6.40 -4.72 4.03
N ALA A 49 6.90 -4.04 5.06
CA ALA A 49 7.45 -2.70 4.87
C ALA A 49 8.61 -2.70 3.88
N GLN A 50 9.55 -3.61 4.04
CA GLN A 50 10.70 -3.72 3.16
C GLN A 50 10.27 -4.10 1.75
N ASP A 51 9.29 -5.00 1.65
CA ASP A 51 8.78 -5.44 0.36
C ASP A 51 8.11 -4.30 -0.40
N PHE A 52 7.33 -3.45 0.28
CA PHE A 52 6.69 -2.32 -0.37
C PHE A 52 7.68 -1.24 -0.75
N GLU A 53 8.73 -1.02 0.05
CA GLU A 53 9.80 -0.10 -0.35
C GLU A 53 10.45 -0.55 -1.65
N HIS A 54 10.75 -1.85 -1.74
CA HIS A 54 11.37 -2.40 -2.94
C HIS A 54 10.41 -2.31 -4.13
N PHE A 55 9.14 -2.67 -3.92
CA PHE A 55 8.12 -2.61 -4.96
C PHE A 55 7.99 -1.20 -5.53
N CYS A 56 7.91 -0.19 -4.66
CA CYS A 56 7.78 1.19 -5.11
C CYS A 56 9.04 1.66 -5.84
N SER A 57 10.21 1.24 -5.38
CA SER A 57 11.47 1.57 -6.03
C SER A 57 11.53 1.02 -7.47
N THR A 58 11.01 -0.19 -7.69
CA THR A 58 11.11 -0.83 -9.00
C THR A 58 9.99 -0.43 -9.96
N THR A 59 8.83 -0.02 -9.43
CA THR A 59 7.66 0.29 -10.26
C THR A 59 7.43 1.77 -10.48
N GLY A 60 8.12 2.63 -9.73
CA GLY A 60 7.87 4.06 -9.80
C GLY A 60 6.69 4.53 -8.95
N CYS A 61 6.05 3.64 -8.21
CA CYS A 61 5.04 4.05 -7.24
C CYS A 61 5.69 4.89 -6.15
N THR A 62 4.91 5.79 -5.58
CA THR A 62 5.36 6.58 -4.43
C THR A 62 4.79 5.97 -3.16
N LEU A 63 5.66 5.64 -2.22
CA LEU A 63 5.22 5.16 -0.90
C LEU A 63 4.94 6.38 -0.05
N LEU A 64 3.65 6.76 0.03
CA LEU A 64 3.23 7.96 0.75
C LEU A 64 3.26 7.78 2.25
N GLU A 65 2.99 6.58 2.71
CA GLU A 65 2.93 6.29 4.14
C GLU A 65 3.30 4.84 4.39
N ALA A 66 4.05 4.60 5.45
CA ALA A 66 4.31 3.27 5.99
C ALA A 66 4.29 3.42 7.50
N SER A 67 3.22 2.96 8.13
CA SER A 67 3.02 3.18 9.56
C SER A 67 2.49 1.93 10.23
N ARG A 68 2.67 1.87 11.56
CA ARG A 68 2.09 0.81 12.39
C ARG A 68 0.99 1.41 13.23
N GLN A 69 -0.18 0.79 13.19
CA GLN A 69 -1.31 1.21 14.01
C GLN A 69 -1.16 0.65 15.43
N PRO A 70 -1.90 1.22 16.41
CA PRO A 70 -1.83 0.72 17.80
C PRO A 70 -2.15 -0.76 17.96
N ASP A 71 -2.97 -1.32 17.07
CA ASP A 71 -3.31 -2.75 17.10
C ASP A 71 -2.25 -3.64 16.46
N GLY A 72 -1.15 -3.05 15.96
CA GLY A 72 -0.07 -3.79 15.34
C GLY A 72 -0.22 -3.97 13.84
N VAL A 73 -1.34 -3.60 13.26
CA VAL A 73 -1.55 -3.68 11.81
C VAL A 73 -0.72 -2.61 11.12
N LEU A 74 -0.02 -3.01 10.06
CA LEU A 74 0.77 -2.09 9.25
C LEU A 74 -0.10 -1.48 8.18
N ARG A 75 0.06 -0.18 7.94
CA ARG A 75 -0.66 0.54 6.90
C ARG A 75 0.32 1.11 5.91
N PHE A 76 0.06 0.87 4.64
CA PHE A 76 0.85 1.43 3.55
C PHE A 76 -0.08 2.18 2.60
N ARG A 77 0.34 3.34 2.16
CA ARG A 77 -0.37 4.07 1.12
C ARG A 77 0.56 4.27 -0.05
N LEU A 78 0.13 3.78 -1.21
CA LEU A 78 0.93 3.77 -2.43
C LEU A 78 0.23 4.64 -3.46
N LYS A 79 0.98 5.53 -4.10
CA LYS A 79 0.45 6.35 -5.19
C LYS A 79 0.95 5.78 -6.51
N LYS A 80 0.01 5.47 -7.41
CA LYS A 80 0.34 4.93 -8.72
C LYS A 80 1.08 5.97 -9.55
N PRO A 81 2.13 5.58 -10.31
CA PRO A 81 2.86 6.53 -11.15
C PRO A 81 1.95 7.16 -12.19
N GLY A 82 2.25 8.37 -12.53
CA GLY A 82 1.49 9.16 -13.46
C GLY A 82 1.17 10.50 -12.92
#